data_b6c8b108b62021206ead0157e106fe31
#
_entry.id   b6c8b108b62021206ead0157e106fe31
#
_cell.length_a   1.000
_cell.length_b   1.000
_cell.length_c   1.000
_cell.angle_alpha   90.00
_cell.angle_beta   90.00
_cell.angle_gamma   90.00
#
_symmetry.space_group_name_H-M   'P 1'
#
loop_
_entity.id
_entity.type
_entity.pdbx_description
1 polymer ?
#
loop_
_entity_poly.entity_id
_entity_poly.type
_entity_poly.pdbx_seq_one_letter_code
_entity_poly.pdbx_strand_id
1 'polypeptide(L)'
;MVKYKINVLIITYNQEGVIGRALESVLIQKEWGLNQIIVCDDCSTDNNWEVISRYVEMYPNIITAYKNTSNLGIYGNCEKLVSLRGNADLFYILSGDDALCDGLFRHVHLLIEKKHIDVQNKAISLYFDWKVVTPKGKMIVFRNDKIEKGRDPFRLRYRLLIYNRSTFINNKVINQFKPVPLDKGITLSEDLFEFQYQQYSEESYYYSYVGSNL
;
A
#
# COMPACT_ATOMS: atom_id res chain seq x y z
N MET A 1 21.82 6.35 6.72
CA MET A 1 21.93 5.07 6.00
C MET A 1 20.54 4.44 5.93
N VAL A 2 20.08 4.01 4.74
CA VAL A 2 18.78 3.34 4.61
C VAL A 2 18.86 1.98 5.31
N LYS A 3 18.02 1.76 6.32
CA LYS A 3 18.10 0.58 7.18
C LYS A 3 17.06 -0.49 6.81
N TYR A 4 15.88 -0.07 6.32
CA TYR A 4 14.76 -0.96 6.06
C TYR A 4 14.45 -1.06 4.57
N LYS A 5 14.19 -2.28 4.09
CA LYS A 5 13.74 -2.56 2.74
C LYS A 5 12.23 -2.45 2.66
N ILE A 6 11.73 -1.76 1.64
CA ILE A 6 10.30 -1.54 1.43
C ILE A 6 9.92 -2.12 0.07
N ASN A 7 8.92 -3.02 0.05
CA ASN A 7 8.26 -3.47 -1.18
C ASN A 7 6.92 -2.75 -1.34
N VAL A 8 6.66 -2.28 -2.56
CA VAL A 8 5.34 -1.74 -2.93
C VAL A 8 4.62 -2.77 -3.78
N LEU A 9 3.41 -3.10 -3.37
CA LEU A 9 2.53 -4.08 -3.99
C LEU A 9 1.42 -3.31 -4.72
N ILE A 10 1.36 -3.38 -6.06
CA ILE A 10 0.40 -2.61 -6.87
C ILE A 10 -0.65 -3.55 -7.46
N ILE A 11 -1.92 -3.30 -7.14
CA ILE A 11 -3.07 -3.93 -7.82
C ILE A 11 -3.56 -3.01 -8.93
N THR A 12 -3.92 -3.57 -10.07
CA THR A 12 -4.42 -2.77 -11.20
C THR A 12 -5.37 -3.57 -12.09
N TYR A 13 -6.34 -2.88 -12.69
CA TYR A 13 -7.26 -3.40 -13.69
C TYR A 13 -7.80 -2.27 -14.55
N ASN A 14 -7.56 -2.31 -15.88
CA ASN A 14 -8.02 -1.31 -16.85
C ASN A 14 -7.65 0.14 -16.46
N GLN A 15 -6.36 0.37 -16.20
CA GLN A 15 -5.83 1.66 -15.73
C GLN A 15 -4.69 2.18 -16.62
N GLU A 16 -4.72 1.91 -17.94
CA GLU A 16 -3.67 2.27 -18.90
C GLU A 16 -3.24 3.75 -18.84
N GLY A 17 -4.18 4.65 -18.55
CA GLY A 17 -3.94 6.09 -18.50
C GLY A 17 -3.29 6.59 -17.22
N VAL A 18 -3.22 5.77 -16.16
CA VAL A 18 -2.79 6.24 -14.83
C VAL A 18 -1.74 5.36 -14.16
N ILE A 19 -1.62 4.09 -14.53
CA ILE A 19 -0.68 3.14 -13.92
C ILE A 19 0.79 3.62 -14.01
N GLY A 20 1.17 4.31 -15.08
CA GLY A 20 2.49 4.92 -15.21
C GLY A 20 2.79 5.90 -14.10
N ARG A 21 1.84 6.77 -13.73
CA ARG A 21 1.95 7.71 -12.62
C ARG A 21 2.18 6.99 -11.28
N ALA A 22 1.46 5.89 -11.04
CA ALA A 22 1.64 5.07 -9.85
C ALA A 22 3.07 4.53 -9.76
N LEU A 23 3.57 3.91 -10.83
CA LEU A 23 4.91 3.34 -10.90
C LEU A 23 6.00 4.41 -10.70
N GLU A 24 5.89 5.55 -11.38
CA GLU A 24 6.84 6.67 -11.24
C GLU A 24 6.87 7.21 -9.82
N SER A 25 5.70 7.35 -9.18
CA SER A 25 5.60 7.84 -7.79
C SER A 25 6.30 6.94 -6.77
N VAL A 26 6.41 5.65 -7.07
CA VAL A 26 7.15 4.69 -6.26
C VAL A 26 8.64 4.73 -6.62
N LEU A 27 8.99 4.81 -7.90
CA LEU A 27 10.38 4.80 -8.37
C LEU A 27 11.20 5.99 -7.83
N ILE A 28 10.59 7.16 -7.63
CA ILE A 28 11.28 8.32 -7.02
C ILE A 28 11.71 8.07 -5.56
N GLN A 29 11.17 7.05 -4.89
CA GLN A 29 11.52 6.68 -3.51
C GLN A 29 12.79 5.78 -3.43
N LYS A 30 13.43 5.42 -4.55
CA LYS A 30 14.50 4.41 -4.61
C LYS A 30 15.67 4.66 -3.65
N GLU A 31 16.03 5.92 -3.42
CA GLU A 31 17.10 6.28 -2.50
C GLU A 31 16.75 6.05 -1.01
N TRP A 32 15.48 5.82 -0.72
CA TRP A 32 14.94 5.67 0.62
C TRP A 32 14.44 4.25 0.91
N GLY A 33 15.09 3.23 0.33
CA GLY A 33 14.85 1.83 0.70
C GLY A 33 13.81 1.11 -0.14
N LEU A 34 13.39 1.66 -1.28
CA LEU A 34 12.64 0.89 -2.27
C LEU A 34 13.46 -0.34 -2.65
N ASN A 35 12.93 -1.52 -2.37
CA ASN A 35 13.56 -2.80 -2.71
C ASN A 35 12.95 -3.38 -3.97
N GLN A 36 11.63 -3.53 -4.01
CA GLN A 36 10.90 -4.02 -5.19
C GLN A 36 9.54 -3.35 -5.33
N ILE A 37 9.07 -3.27 -6.59
CA ILE A 37 7.68 -3.01 -6.95
C ILE A 37 7.14 -4.30 -7.54
N ILE A 38 6.10 -4.86 -6.94
CA ILE A 38 5.41 -6.04 -7.43
C ILE A 38 4.03 -5.63 -7.94
N VAL A 39 3.76 -5.82 -9.23
CA VAL A 39 2.50 -5.43 -9.87
C VAL A 39 1.68 -6.66 -10.21
N CYS A 40 0.40 -6.64 -9.89
CA CYS A 40 -0.53 -7.68 -10.33
C CYS A 40 -1.67 -7.07 -11.16
N ASP A 41 -1.63 -7.32 -12.47
CA ASP A 41 -2.66 -6.95 -13.43
C ASP A 41 -3.78 -7.98 -13.44
N ASP A 42 -5.00 -7.56 -13.14
CA ASP A 42 -6.16 -8.44 -13.00
C ASP A 42 -6.84 -8.77 -14.33
N CYS A 43 -6.04 -9.20 -15.31
CA CYS A 43 -6.52 -9.53 -16.66
C CYS A 43 -7.12 -8.31 -17.38
N SER A 44 -6.41 -7.19 -17.38
CA SER A 44 -6.84 -5.97 -18.08
C SER A 44 -7.08 -6.22 -19.58
N THR A 45 -8.09 -5.54 -20.09
CA THR A 45 -8.53 -5.57 -21.50
C THR A 45 -8.12 -4.33 -22.29
N ASP A 46 -7.64 -3.29 -21.60
CA ASP A 46 -7.00 -2.10 -22.18
C ASP A 46 -5.48 -2.32 -22.34
N ASN A 47 -4.71 -1.26 -22.67
CA ASN A 47 -3.26 -1.36 -22.83
C ASN A 47 -2.48 -1.29 -21.49
N ASN A 48 -3.15 -1.53 -20.36
CA ASN A 48 -2.51 -1.48 -19.03
C ASN A 48 -1.28 -2.39 -18.93
N TRP A 49 -1.39 -3.63 -19.46
CA TRP A 49 -0.28 -4.59 -19.44
C TRP A 49 0.91 -4.14 -20.29
N GLU A 50 0.66 -3.52 -21.44
CA GLU A 50 1.72 -2.97 -22.31
C GLU A 50 2.47 -1.82 -21.63
N VAL A 51 1.74 -0.97 -20.87
CA VAL A 51 2.37 0.09 -20.07
C VAL A 51 3.26 -0.53 -19.00
N ILE A 52 2.75 -1.48 -18.21
CA ILE A 52 3.50 -2.16 -17.16
C ILE A 52 4.75 -2.85 -17.73
N SER A 53 4.61 -3.57 -18.84
CA SER A 53 5.71 -4.31 -19.49
C SER A 53 6.88 -3.40 -19.86
N ARG A 54 6.61 -2.19 -20.35
CA ARG A 54 7.66 -1.18 -20.63
C ARG A 54 8.43 -0.77 -19.38
N TYR A 55 7.73 -0.61 -18.25
CA TYR A 55 8.41 -0.30 -16.97
C TYR A 55 9.23 -1.49 -16.45
N VAL A 56 8.78 -2.72 -16.62
CA VAL A 56 9.56 -3.92 -16.29
C VAL A 56 10.85 -3.98 -17.12
N GLU A 57 10.77 -3.69 -18.43
CA GLU A 57 11.95 -3.63 -19.31
C GLU A 57 12.94 -2.53 -18.89
N MET A 58 12.43 -1.35 -18.51
CA MET A 58 13.27 -0.23 -18.05
C MET A 58 13.90 -0.45 -16.67
N TYR A 59 13.22 -1.19 -15.80
CA TYR A 59 13.62 -1.39 -14.39
C TYR A 59 13.59 -2.87 -13.96
N PRO A 60 14.26 -3.79 -14.67
CA PRO A 60 14.11 -5.26 -14.49
C PRO A 60 14.55 -5.76 -13.11
N ASN A 61 15.41 -4.99 -12.41
CA ASN A 61 15.88 -5.33 -11.06
C ASN A 61 15.00 -4.80 -9.94
N ILE A 62 14.02 -3.94 -10.27
CA ILE A 62 13.17 -3.25 -9.29
C ILE A 62 11.71 -3.66 -9.48
N ILE A 63 11.23 -3.81 -10.72
CA ILE A 63 9.83 -4.08 -11.03
C ILE A 63 9.67 -5.53 -11.48
N THR A 64 8.76 -6.23 -10.83
CA THR A 64 8.27 -7.55 -11.26
C THR A 64 6.76 -7.46 -11.46
N ALA A 65 6.25 -7.95 -12.57
CA ALA A 65 4.83 -7.88 -12.89
C ALA A 65 4.25 -9.26 -13.22
N TYR A 66 3.00 -9.44 -12.87
CA TYR A 66 2.21 -10.64 -13.11
C TYR A 66 0.86 -10.25 -13.73
N LYS A 67 0.47 -10.92 -14.80
CA LYS A 67 -0.87 -10.80 -15.39
C LYS A 67 -1.71 -12.01 -15.02
N ASN A 68 -2.91 -11.79 -14.50
CA ASN A 68 -3.85 -12.87 -14.22
C ASN A 68 -4.41 -13.43 -15.53
N THR A 69 -4.76 -14.71 -15.54
CA THR A 69 -5.39 -15.38 -16.68
C THR A 69 -6.89 -15.11 -16.78
N SER A 70 -7.49 -14.60 -15.69
CA SER A 70 -8.88 -14.15 -15.60
C SER A 70 -8.98 -13.05 -14.57
N ASN A 71 -10.03 -12.24 -14.64
CA ASN A 71 -10.31 -11.23 -13.63
C ASN A 71 -10.73 -11.93 -12.31
N LEU A 72 -9.94 -11.73 -11.25
CA LEU A 72 -10.16 -12.29 -9.92
C LEU A 72 -10.94 -11.34 -9.01
N GLY A 73 -11.15 -10.10 -9.47
CA GLY A 73 -11.65 -9.01 -8.64
C GLY A 73 -10.60 -8.48 -7.65
N ILE A 74 -10.92 -7.37 -7.00
CA ILE A 74 -9.98 -6.67 -6.10
C ILE A 74 -9.40 -7.60 -5.04
N TYR A 75 -10.22 -8.45 -4.41
CA TYR A 75 -9.77 -9.38 -3.36
C TYR A 75 -8.84 -10.46 -3.88
N GLY A 76 -9.28 -11.19 -4.89
CA GLY A 76 -8.49 -12.28 -5.43
C GLY A 76 -7.16 -11.78 -5.99
N ASN A 77 -7.17 -10.60 -6.63
CA ASN A 77 -5.94 -9.96 -7.12
C ASN A 77 -5.04 -9.53 -5.95
N CYS A 78 -5.60 -8.97 -4.89
CA CYS A 78 -4.85 -8.60 -3.69
C CYS A 78 -4.26 -9.81 -2.96
N GLU A 79 -5.02 -10.89 -2.79
CA GLU A 79 -4.52 -12.15 -2.20
C GLU A 79 -3.36 -12.72 -3.00
N LYS A 80 -3.49 -12.76 -4.32
CA LYS A 80 -2.41 -13.18 -5.19
C LYS A 80 -1.18 -12.29 -5.04
N LEU A 81 -1.37 -10.97 -5.06
CA LEU A 81 -0.30 -10.00 -4.89
C LEU A 81 0.43 -10.18 -3.55
N VAL A 82 -0.30 -10.36 -2.46
CA VAL A 82 0.27 -10.62 -1.13
C VAL A 82 1.07 -11.94 -1.13
N SER A 83 0.64 -12.97 -1.85
CA SER A 83 1.39 -14.23 -1.97
C SER A 83 2.71 -14.06 -2.73
N LEU A 84 2.78 -13.09 -3.63
CA LEU A 84 3.94 -12.77 -4.48
C LEU A 84 4.86 -11.67 -3.89
N ARG A 85 4.55 -11.16 -2.70
CA ARG A 85 5.12 -9.93 -2.11
C ARG A 85 6.64 -9.84 -2.01
N GLY A 86 7.36 -10.94 -2.21
CA GLY A 86 8.82 -11.00 -2.02
C GLY A 86 9.24 -10.85 -0.55
N ASN A 87 10.51 -10.53 -0.35
CA ASN A 87 11.07 -10.34 1.00
C ASN A 87 11.46 -8.87 1.23
N ALA A 88 10.87 -8.25 2.24
CA ALA A 88 11.17 -6.90 2.69
C ALA A 88 10.84 -6.73 4.18
N ASP A 89 11.30 -5.65 4.78
CA ASP A 89 10.95 -5.32 6.18
C ASP A 89 9.56 -4.72 6.28
N LEU A 90 9.18 -3.91 5.28
CA LEU A 90 7.91 -3.20 5.21
C LEU A 90 7.25 -3.39 3.84
N PHE A 91 5.93 -3.34 3.83
CA PHE A 91 5.08 -3.45 2.64
C PHE A 91 4.07 -2.31 2.60
N TYR A 92 3.82 -1.83 1.38
CA TYR A 92 2.75 -0.87 1.09
C TYR A 92 1.91 -1.43 -0.05
N ILE A 93 0.57 -1.46 0.09
CA ILE A 93 -0.35 -1.84 -0.98
C ILE A 93 -0.89 -0.56 -1.61
N LEU A 94 -0.68 -0.41 -2.92
CA LEU A 94 -1.08 0.75 -3.70
C LEU A 94 -2.06 0.32 -4.80
N SER A 95 -3.13 1.09 -5.01
CA SER A 95 -3.96 0.95 -6.21
C SER A 95 -3.27 1.60 -7.42
N GLY A 96 -3.42 1.04 -8.60
CA GLY A 96 -2.76 1.52 -9.82
C GLY A 96 -3.22 2.90 -10.30
N ASP A 97 -4.31 3.43 -9.76
CA ASP A 97 -4.80 4.80 -10.00
C ASP A 97 -4.36 5.83 -8.95
N ASP A 98 -3.70 5.36 -7.89
CA ASP A 98 -3.16 6.20 -6.82
C ASP A 98 -1.67 6.53 -7.04
N ALA A 99 -1.13 7.45 -6.25
CA ALA A 99 0.27 7.81 -6.28
C ALA A 99 0.82 8.11 -4.88
N LEU A 100 2.07 7.76 -4.63
CA LEU A 100 2.79 8.15 -3.42
C LEU A 100 3.24 9.61 -3.52
N CYS A 101 3.24 10.31 -2.40
CA CYS A 101 3.85 11.63 -2.33
C CYS A 101 5.38 11.50 -2.22
N ASP A 102 6.09 12.45 -2.82
CA ASP A 102 7.55 12.50 -2.76
C ASP A 102 8.05 12.51 -1.30
N GLY A 103 9.14 11.79 -1.04
CA GLY A 103 9.76 11.70 0.29
C GLY A 103 9.01 10.83 1.31
N LEU A 104 7.91 10.14 0.93
CA LEU A 104 7.17 9.30 1.88
C LEU A 104 8.09 8.28 2.58
N PHE A 105 8.94 7.57 1.85
CA PHE A 105 9.83 6.55 2.44
C PHE A 105 10.85 7.16 3.40
N ARG A 106 11.33 8.37 3.11
CA ARG A 106 12.16 9.12 4.06
C ARG A 106 11.43 9.34 5.39
N HIS A 107 10.16 9.73 5.32
CA HIS A 107 9.35 9.95 6.53
C HIS A 107 9.05 8.64 7.28
N VAL A 108 8.95 7.51 6.60
CA VAL A 108 8.88 6.17 7.22
C VAL A 108 10.11 5.93 8.08
N HIS A 109 11.31 6.12 7.54
CA HIS A 109 12.57 5.94 8.30
C HIS A 109 12.66 6.91 9.48
N LEU A 110 12.30 8.19 9.28
CA LEU A 110 12.28 9.19 10.36
C LEU A 110 11.31 8.82 11.50
N LEU A 111 10.14 8.29 11.17
CA LEU A 111 9.18 7.83 12.16
C LEU A 111 9.74 6.67 12.98
N ILE A 112 10.28 5.65 12.28
CA ILE A 112 10.85 4.47 12.93
C ILE A 112 11.98 4.87 13.88
N GLU A 113 12.89 5.72 13.43
CA GLU A 113 14.02 6.20 14.21
C GLU A 113 13.56 7.04 15.41
N LYS A 114 12.71 8.04 15.19
CA LYS A 114 12.21 8.95 16.23
C LYS A 114 11.44 8.24 17.33
N LYS A 115 10.70 7.18 16.97
CA LYS A 115 9.86 6.43 17.93
C LYS A 115 10.53 5.15 18.43
N HIS A 116 11.75 4.84 17.97
CA HIS A 116 12.47 3.60 18.31
C HIS A 116 11.64 2.34 18.03
N ILE A 117 10.96 2.30 16.86
CA ILE A 117 10.02 1.24 16.52
C ILE A 117 10.77 -0.06 16.23
N ASP A 118 10.36 -1.14 16.88
CA ASP A 118 10.92 -2.48 16.68
C ASP A 118 10.24 -3.18 15.48
N VAL A 119 10.71 -2.85 14.28
CA VAL A 119 10.20 -3.41 13.02
C VAL A 119 10.40 -4.93 12.92
N GLN A 120 11.42 -5.47 13.59
CA GLN A 120 11.82 -6.87 13.45
C GLN A 120 11.05 -7.81 14.37
N ASN A 121 10.76 -7.38 15.60
CA ASN A 121 10.23 -8.27 16.63
C ASN A 121 8.75 -8.08 16.93
N LYS A 122 8.16 -6.93 16.60
CA LYS A 122 6.75 -6.63 16.84
C LYS A 122 5.94 -6.57 15.53
N ALA A 123 4.66 -6.94 15.59
CA ALA A 123 3.73 -6.74 14.49
C ALA A 123 3.28 -5.27 14.49
N ILE A 124 3.68 -4.51 13.46
CA ILE A 124 3.47 -3.05 13.42
C ILE A 124 2.75 -2.57 12.18
N SER A 125 2.00 -1.48 12.33
CA SER A 125 1.46 -0.67 11.26
C SER A 125 1.84 0.80 11.42
N LEU A 126 2.26 1.44 10.33
CA LEU A 126 2.65 2.85 10.28
C LEU A 126 1.65 3.59 9.41
N TYR A 127 0.99 4.60 9.96
CA TYR A 127 -0.07 5.37 9.32
C TYR A 127 0.40 6.77 8.98
N PHE A 128 0.09 7.20 7.76
CA PHE A 128 0.36 8.54 7.26
C PHE A 128 -0.95 9.21 6.83
N ASP A 129 -0.94 10.53 6.72
CA ASP A 129 -2.04 11.26 6.11
C ASP A 129 -2.12 10.97 4.61
N TRP A 130 -3.28 11.16 4.01
CA TRP A 130 -3.49 11.02 2.59
C TRP A 130 -4.39 12.13 2.06
N LYS A 131 -4.38 12.35 0.76
CA LYS A 131 -5.17 13.40 0.13
C LYS A 131 -5.90 12.90 -1.11
N VAL A 132 -7.02 13.53 -1.40
CA VAL A 132 -7.74 13.40 -2.67
C VAL A 132 -7.53 14.69 -3.46
N VAL A 133 -7.19 14.55 -4.73
CA VAL A 133 -7.18 15.66 -5.67
C VAL A 133 -8.35 15.49 -6.63
N THR A 134 -9.35 16.36 -6.52
CA THR A 134 -10.53 16.29 -7.40
C THR A 134 -10.15 16.70 -8.84
N PRO A 135 -10.94 16.32 -9.86
CA PRO A 135 -10.73 16.77 -11.25
C PRO A 135 -10.66 18.29 -11.43
N LYS A 136 -11.23 19.05 -10.50
CA LYS A 136 -11.16 20.52 -10.48
C LYS A 136 -9.94 21.07 -9.71
N GLY A 137 -8.99 20.20 -9.34
CA GLY A 137 -7.78 20.58 -8.62
C GLY A 137 -7.97 20.91 -7.13
N LYS A 138 -9.17 20.69 -6.56
CA LYS A 138 -9.38 20.86 -5.13
C LYS A 138 -8.70 19.73 -4.38
N MET A 139 -7.92 20.07 -3.36
CA MET A 139 -7.22 19.12 -2.49
C MET A 139 -7.98 18.97 -1.19
N ILE A 140 -8.23 17.73 -0.75
CA ILE A 140 -8.81 17.38 0.54
C ILE A 140 -7.81 16.47 1.25
N VAL A 141 -7.34 16.86 2.44
CA VAL A 141 -6.40 16.08 3.24
C VAL A 141 -7.16 15.33 4.34
N PHE A 142 -6.92 14.04 4.42
CA PHE A 142 -7.46 13.16 5.45
C PHE A 142 -6.34 12.81 6.44
N ARG A 143 -6.60 13.03 7.74
CA ARG A 143 -5.60 12.89 8.79
C ARG A 143 -5.92 11.71 9.70
N ASN A 144 -4.87 10.97 10.03
CA ASN A 144 -4.92 9.87 10.99
C ASN A 144 -4.49 10.28 12.42
N ASP A 145 -4.57 11.56 12.77
CA ASP A 145 -4.11 12.15 14.04
C ASP A 145 -4.74 11.52 15.31
N LYS A 146 -5.87 10.83 15.14
CA LYS A 146 -6.53 10.11 16.25
C LYS A 146 -5.73 8.91 16.73
N ILE A 147 -4.89 8.33 15.86
CA ILE A 147 -3.99 7.21 16.20
C ILE A 147 -2.88 7.71 17.14
N GLU A 148 -2.33 8.90 16.88
CA GLU A 148 -1.28 9.50 17.73
C GLU A 148 -1.76 9.72 19.17
N LYS A 149 -3.06 9.91 19.38
CA LYS A 149 -3.66 10.07 20.70
C LYS A 149 -3.88 8.77 21.46
N GLY A 150 -3.22 7.68 21.04
CA GLY A 150 -3.27 6.37 21.71
C GLY A 150 -4.62 5.67 21.57
N ARG A 151 -5.41 6.04 20.58
CA ARG A 151 -6.68 5.35 20.31
C ARG A 151 -6.41 4.13 19.44
N ASP A 152 -6.96 3.00 19.86
CA ASP A 152 -6.93 1.75 19.10
C ASP A 152 -7.51 1.97 17.68
N PRO A 153 -6.71 1.77 16.60
CA PRO A 153 -7.16 1.97 15.23
C PRO A 153 -8.38 1.11 14.88
N PHE A 154 -8.44 -0.11 15.42
CA PHE A 154 -9.53 -1.03 15.22
C PHE A 154 -10.86 -0.47 15.77
N ARG A 155 -10.85 0.03 17.01
CA ARG A 155 -12.04 0.65 17.62
C ARG A 155 -12.43 1.95 16.94
N LEU A 156 -11.44 2.71 16.45
CA LEU A 156 -11.69 3.96 15.73
C LEU A 156 -12.39 3.69 14.40
N ARG A 157 -11.91 2.69 13.63
CA ARG A 157 -12.51 2.34 12.35
C ARG A 157 -13.96 1.88 12.51
N TYR A 158 -14.20 0.97 13.45
CA TYR A 158 -15.54 0.41 13.69
C TYR A 158 -16.57 1.48 14.08
N ARG A 159 -16.12 2.53 14.80
CA ARG A 159 -17.01 3.61 15.28
C ARG A 159 -17.10 4.82 14.36
N LEU A 160 -16.06 5.10 13.55
CA LEU A 160 -15.89 6.39 12.90
C LEU A 160 -15.64 6.29 11.38
N LEU A 161 -15.70 5.09 10.78
CA LEU A 161 -15.43 4.87 9.35
C LEU A 161 -14.10 5.55 8.91
N ILE A 162 -13.02 5.30 9.65
CA ILE A 162 -11.71 5.85 9.29
C ILE A 162 -11.12 5.00 8.19
N TYR A 163 -10.98 5.59 7.00
CA TYR A 163 -10.26 5.00 5.88
C TYR A 163 -8.78 5.32 6.01
N ASN A 164 -7.94 4.29 5.99
CA ASN A 164 -6.49 4.41 6.09
C ASN A 164 -5.86 4.00 4.75
N ARG A 165 -5.68 4.97 3.86
CA ARG A 165 -5.14 4.73 2.51
C ARG A 165 -3.62 4.86 2.41
N SER A 166 -2.95 5.28 3.48
CA SER A 166 -1.50 5.45 3.50
C SER A 166 -0.90 4.71 4.69
N THR A 167 -0.75 3.38 4.54
CA THR A 167 -0.34 2.48 5.61
C THR A 167 0.80 1.57 5.18
N PHE A 168 1.86 1.53 5.99
CA PHE A 168 2.90 0.49 5.89
C PHE A 168 2.67 -0.57 6.97
N ILE A 169 2.89 -1.81 6.59
CA ILE A 169 2.84 -2.96 7.49
C ILE A 169 4.14 -3.78 7.35
N ASN A 170 4.52 -4.47 8.42
CA ASN A 170 5.70 -5.33 8.37
C ASN A 170 5.35 -6.81 8.10
N ASN A 171 6.38 -7.65 7.99
CA ASN A 171 6.24 -9.08 7.76
C ASN A 171 5.36 -9.78 8.80
N LYS A 172 5.40 -9.35 10.06
CA LYS A 172 4.61 -9.99 11.12
C LYS A 172 3.12 -9.74 10.96
N VAL A 173 2.73 -8.61 10.38
CA VAL A 173 1.33 -8.29 10.08
C VAL A 173 0.89 -9.02 8.80
N ILE A 174 1.62 -8.84 7.69
CA ILE A 174 1.21 -9.39 6.38
C ILE A 174 1.19 -10.92 6.36
N ASN A 175 2.03 -11.59 7.15
CA ASN A 175 2.05 -13.05 7.26
C ASN A 175 0.82 -13.63 7.96
N GLN A 176 0.04 -12.82 8.67
CA GLN A 176 -1.19 -13.23 9.33
C GLN A 176 -2.43 -13.07 8.44
N PHE A 177 -2.30 -12.49 7.27
CA PHE A 177 -3.41 -12.30 6.35
C PHE A 177 -4.05 -13.62 5.98
N LYS A 178 -5.38 -13.63 6.04
CA LYS A 178 -6.20 -14.80 5.68
C LYS A 178 -7.02 -14.47 4.44
N PRO A 179 -7.20 -15.46 3.56
CA PRO A 179 -8.12 -15.33 2.44
C PRO A 179 -9.51 -14.92 2.94
N VAL A 180 -10.14 -14.03 2.20
CA VAL A 180 -11.51 -13.62 2.50
C VAL A 180 -12.46 -14.45 1.62
N PRO A 181 -13.42 -15.21 2.19
CA PRO A 181 -14.38 -15.95 1.41
C PRO A 181 -15.25 -15.01 0.55
N LEU A 182 -15.12 -15.10 -0.76
CA LEU A 182 -15.83 -14.25 -1.73
C LEU A 182 -17.28 -14.69 -2.00
N ASP A 183 -17.67 -15.87 -1.53
CA ASP A 183 -18.96 -16.53 -1.82
C ASP A 183 -20.18 -15.89 -1.15
N LYS A 184 -19.98 -14.85 -0.35
CA LYS A 184 -21.05 -14.29 0.51
C LYS A 184 -21.55 -12.92 0.08
N GLY A 185 -21.30 -12.50 -1.16
CA GLY A 185 -21.80 -11.21 -1.69
C GLY A 185 -21.31 -9.97 -0.93
N ILE A 186 -20.14 -10.09 -0.27
CA ILE A 186 -19.51 -8.98 0.45
C ILE A 186 -18.87 -8.06 -0.59
N THR A 187 -19.43 -6.87 -0.75
CA THR A 187 -18.96 -5.85 -1.71
C THR A 187 -17.98 -4.83 -1.13
N LEU A 188 -17.61 -4.96 0.13
CA LEU A 188 -16.72 -4.03 0.85
C LEU A 188 -15.26 -4.43 0.69
N SER A 189 -14.72 -4.09 -0.43
CA SER A 189 -13.47 -4.59 -0.94
C SER A 189 -12.21 -4.19 -0.17
N GLU A 190 -11.88 -2.93 -0.15
CA GLU A 190 -10.61 -2.45 0.39
C GLU A 190 -10.58 -2.49 1.93
N ASP A 191 -11.76 -2.36 2.53
CA ASP A 191 -11.93 -2.31 3.98
C ASP A 191 -11.49 -3.57 4.72
N LEU A 192 -11.59 -4.75 4.10
CA LEU A 192 -11.21 -6.00 4.75
C LEU A 192 -9.69 -6.16 4.87
N PHE A 193 -8.91 -5.70 3.88
CA PHE A 193 -7.45 -5.71 4.01
C PHE A 193 -6.98 -4.75 5.09
N GLU A 194 -7.52 -3.54 5.12
CA GLU A 194 -7.20 -2.59 6.17
C GLU A 194 -7.66 -3.05 7.55
N PHE A 195 -8.78 -3.76 7.63
CA PHE A 195 -9.24 -4.40 8.85
C PHE A 195 -8.22 -5.41 9.37
N GLN A 196 -7.65 -6.23 8.48
CA GLN A 196 -6.60 -7.19 8.84
C GLN A 196 -5.33 -6.48 9.34
N TYR A 197 -4.91 -5.36 8.72
CA TYR A 197 -3.77 -4.58 9.23
C TYR A 197 -3.97 -4.19 10.68
N GLN A 198 -5.15 -3.67 11.00
CA GLN A 198 -5.49 -3.20 12.33
C GLN A 198 -5.64 -4.34 13.33
N GLN A 199 -6.23 -5.46 12.90
CA GLN A 199 -6.44 -6.64 13.75
C GLN A 199 -5.13 -7.32 14.15
N TYR A 200 -4.17 -7.38 13.21
CA TYR A 200 -2.92 -8.13 13.42
C TYR A 200 -1.76 -7.28 13.90
N SER A 201 -1.91 -5.97 14.00
CA SER A 201 -0.88 -5.09 14.57
C SER A 201 -0.92 -5.08 16.08
N GLU A 202 0.22 -5.38 16.69
CA GLU A 202 0.46 -5.20 18.13
C GLU A 202 0.62 -3.72 18.48
N GLU A 203 1.32 -2.98 17.60
CA GLU A 203 1.57 -1.56 17.76
C GLU A 203 1.24 -0.80 16.47
N SER A 204 0.65 0.37 16.64
CA SER A 204 0.28 1.27 15.54
C SER A 204 0.84 2.66 15.80
N TYR A 205 1.49 3.23 14.78
CA TYR A 205 2.14 4.53 14.88
C TYR A 205 1.63 5.47 13.79
N TYR A 206 1.49 6.73 14.13
CA TYR A 206 1.08 7.76 13.21
C TYR A 206 2.15 8.84 13.04
N TYR A 207 2.28 9.32 11.81
CA TYR A 207 3.13 10.45 11.46
C TYR A 207 2.37 11.41 10.54
N SER A 208 2.29 12.69 10.97
CA SER A 208 1.60 13.72 10.17
C SER A 208 2.43 14.11 8.94
N TYR A 209 2.21 13.38 7.87
CA TYR A 209 2.77 13.65 6.55
C TYR A 209 1.83 13.06 5.50
N VAL A 210 1.53 13.84 4.45
CA VAL A 210 0.65 13.37 3.37
C VAL A 210 1.43 12.38 2.51
N GLY A 211 1.18 11.10 2.71
CA GLY A 211 1.94 10.00 2.10
C GLY A 211 1.44 9.58 0.73
N SER A 212 0.14 9.69 0.47
CA SER A 212 -0.47 9.25 -0.79
C SER A 212 -1.49 10.24 -1.34
N ASN A 213 -1.77 10.07 -2.62
CA ASN A 213 -2.61 10.92 -3.45
C ASN A 213 -3.58 10.04 -4.23
N LEU A 214 -4.86 10.19 -3.98
CA LEU A 214 -5.96 9.48 -4.64
C LEU A 214 -6.53 10.30 -5.80
#